data_c3770ee011dc7de9a490ea8073e0810a
#
_entry.id   c3770ee011dc7de9a490ea8073e0810a
#
_cell.length_a   1.000
_cell.length_b   1.000
_cell.length_c   1.000
_cell.angle_alpha   90.00
_cell.angle_beta   90.00
_cell.angle_gamma   90.00
#
_symmetry.space_group_name_H-M   'P 1'
#
loop_
_entity.id
_entity.type
_entity.pdbx_description
1 polymer ?
#
loop_
_entity_poly.entity_id
_entity_poly.type
_entity_poly.pdbx_seq_one_letter_code
_entity_poly.pdbx_strand_id
1 'polypeptide(L)'
;PLKTGFVSTIGAVTPTIGREENMWLSLLDSYAHLILPTAALMIVSVAGYTRYARASLLEVLNQDYIRTARAKGLNERTVIVRHAFRNAMIPIATIIAFDISGLIGGAIITERVFAWDGMGALFSKGLNAVDVNLVMGFFLVTGLLAVVGNLIADLLYTALDPRIRVN
;
A
#
# COMPACT_ATOMS: atom_id res chain seq x y z
N PRO A 1 27.27 8.60 -2.78
CA PRO A 1 25.95 8.77 -3.34
C PRO A 1 26.06 9.29 -4.77
N LEU A 2 25.61 8.48 -5.72
CA LEU A 2 25.51 8.88 -7.12
C LEU A 2 24.37 9.89 -7.22
N LYS A 3 24.71 11.16 -7.33
CA LYS A 3 23.74 12.21 -7.65
C LYS A 3 23.42 12.12 -9.15
N THR A 4 22.35 11.47 -9.48
CA THR A 4 21.71 11.59 -10.80
C THR A 4 20.69 12.71 -10.73
N GLY A 5 21.13 13.96 -10.87
CA GLY A 5 20.28 15.14 -11.02
C GLY A 5 19.25 15.38 -9.89
N PHE A 6 18.05 14.88 -10.00
CA PHE A 6 16.93 15.13 -9.05
C PHE A 6 16.62 13.97 -8.11
N VAL A 7 17.29 12.80 -8.26
CA VAL A 7 16.93 11.60 -7.52
C VAL A 7 18.14 11.05 -6.78
N SER A 8 18.05 11.01 -5.47
CA SER A 8 19.06 10.40 -4.60
C SER A 8 18.81 8.89 -4.50
N THR A 9 19.86 8.09 -4.64
CA THR A 9 19.70 6.64 -4.80
C THR A 9 19.86 5.85 -3.52
N ILE A 10 20.49 6.38 -2.48
CA ILE A 10 20.85 5.64 -1.26
C ILE A 10 20.72 6.52 -0.01
N GLY A 11 20.05 6.00 1.02
CA GLY A 11 19.93 6.63 2.33
C GLY A 11 18.68 7.49 2.49
N ALA A 12 18.38 7.87 3.72
CA ALA A 12 17.20 8.67 4.06
C ALA A 12 17.39 10.16 3.88
N VAL A 13 18.66 10.64 3.94
CA VAL A 13 19.01 12.07 3.87
C VAL A 13 20.43 12.23 3.30
N THR A 14 20.68 13.29 2.55
CA THR A 14 22.02 13.62 2.06
C THR A 14 22.91 14.05 3.23
N PRO A 15 24.07 13.43 3.48
CA PRO A 15 24.94 13.73 4.62
C PRO A 15 25.50 15.17 4.65
N THR A 16 25.46 15.86 3.52
CA THR A 16 25.99 17.21 3.34
C THR A 16 25.00 18.34 3.64
N ILE A 17 23.70 18.01 3.73
CA ILE A 17 22.68 18.97 4.15
C ILE A 17 22.64 18.89 5.67
N GLY A 18 23.46 19.76 6.31
CA GLY A 18 23.55 19.85 7.77
C GLY A 18 22.15 20.05 8.36
N ARG A 19 21.90 19.37 9.46
CA ARG A 19 20.63 19.35 10.21
C ARG A 19 20.14 20.73 10.68
N GLU A 20 20.88 21.81 10.42
CA GLU A 20 20.71 23.04 11.14
C GLU A 20 20.17 24.24 10.33
N GLU A 21 20.13 24.21 9.00
CA GLU A 21 19.87 25.49 8.31
C GLU A 21 18.45 25.67 7.72
N ASN A 22 17.74 24.64 7.34
CA ASN A 22 16.34 24.81 6.90
C ASN A 22 15.55 23.51 6.94
N MET A 23 14.55 23.44 7.78
CA MET A 23 13.60 22.31 7.87
C MET A 23 12.97 21.98 6.51
N TRP A 24 12.72 22.97 5.67
CA TRP A 24 12.18 22.79 4.32
C TRP A 24 13.15 22.06 3.36
N LEU A 25 14.44 22.38 3.44
CA LEU A 25 15.45 21.72 2.60
C LEU A 25 15.64 20.26 3.01
N SER A 26 15.61 19.95 4.30
CA SER A 26 15.71 18.58 4.79
C SER A 26 14.47 17.74 4.42
N LEU A 27 13.28 18.33 4.43
CA LEU A 27 12.05 17.67 3.96
C LEU A 27 12.12 17.39 2.45
N LEU A 28 12.50 18.36 1.63
CA LEU A 28 12.65 18.17 0.18
C LEU A 28 13.69 17.10 -0.16
N ASP A 29 14.82 17.08 0.56
CA ASP A 29 15.84 16.05 0.38
C ASP A 29 15.30 14.65 0.74
N SER A 30 14.59 14.53 1.86
CA SER A 30 13.94 13.27 2.27
C SER A 30 12.92 12.79 1.25
N TYR A 31 12.11 13.70 0.69
CA TYR A 31 11.17 13.36 -0.40
C TYR A 31 11.90 12.85 -1.65
N ALA A 32 13.02 13.49 -2.03
CA ALA A 32 13.80 13.05 -3.18
C ALA A 32 14.35 11.61 -3.00
N HIS A 33 14.73 11.25 -1.77
CA HIS A 33 15.19 9.90 -1.44
C HIS A 33 14.06 8.86 -1.40
N LEU A 34 12.81 9.28 -1.15
CA LEU A 34 11.64 8.40 -1.14
C LEU A 34 11.14 8.02 -2.54
N ILE A 35 11.46 8.80 -3.57
CA ILE A 35 10.91 8.58 -4.93
C ILE A 35 11.23 7.19 -5.46
N LEU A 36 12.49 6.76 -5.39
CA LEU A 36 12.92 5.47 -5.95
C LEU A 36 12.34 4.27 -5.17
N PRO A 37 12.44 4.18 -3.83
CA PRO A 37 11.81 3.10 -3.08
C PRO A 37 10.31 3.03 -3.32
N THR A 38 9.64 4.19 -3.31
CA THR A 38 8.19 4.27 -3.56
C THR A 38 7.83 3.83 -4.97
N ALA A 39 8.57 4.26 -5.99
CA ALA A 39 8.35 3.84 -7.37
C ALA A 39 8.54 2.32 -7.54
N ALA A 40 9.56 1.74 -6.92
CA ALA A 40 9.80 0.30 -6.96
C ALA A 40 8.63 -0.49 -6.35
N LEU A 41 8.17 -0.11 -5.16
CA LEU A 41 7.01 -0.74 -4.50
C LEU A 41 5.73 -0.52 -5.31
N MET A 42 5.54 0.69 -5.85
CA MET A 42 4.36 1.05 -6.64
C MET A 42 4.24 0.19 -7.92
N ILE A 43 5.33 -0.02 -8.65
CA ILE A 43 5.32 -0.83 -9.88
C ILE A 43 4.86 -2.25 -9.57
N VAL A 44 5.40 -2.87 -8.52
CA VAL A 44 5.04 -4.23 -8.12
C VAL A 44 3.57 -4.29 -7.68
N SER A 45 3.14 -3.36 -6.84
CA SER A 45 1.76 -3.29 -6.31
C SER A 45 0.74 -3.05 -7.42
N VAL A 46 0.99 -2.08 -8.31
CA VAL A 46 0.09 -1.76 -9.43
C VAL A 46 -0.08 -2.96 -10.37
N ALA A 47 1.02 -3.70 -10.64
CA ALA A 47 0.95 -4.92 -11.45
C ALA A 47 0.06 -6.00 -10.80
N GLY A 48 0.13 -6.15 -9.47
CA GLY A 48 -0.74 -7.05 -8.69
C GLY A 48 -2.20 -6.60 -8.74
N TYR A 49 -2.48 -5.37 -8.35
CA TYR A 49 -3.83 -4.82 -8.31
C TYR A 49 -4.53 -4.82 -9.68
N THR A 50 -3.79 -4.55 -10.75
CA THR A 50 -4.34 -4.60 -12.11
C THR A 50 -4.84 -5.99 -12.48
N ARG A 51 -4.10 -7.05 -12.10
CA ARG A 51 -4.54 -8.43 -12.31
C ARG A 51 -5.79 -8.78 -11.51
N TYR A 52 -5.83 -8.41 -10.23
CA TYR A 52 -6.99 -8.61 -9.37
C TYR A 52 -8.20 -7.83 -9.87
N ALA A 53 -8.01 -6.55 -10.24
CA ALA A 53 -9.08 -5.70 -10.77
C ALA A 53 -9.68 -6.29 -12.04
N ARG A 54 -8.83 -6.77 -12.95
CA ARG A 54 -9.30 -7.42 -14.18
C ARG A 54 -10.10 -8.68 -13.89
N ALA A 55 -9.61 -9.55 -13.01
CA ALA A 55 -10.29 -10.80 -12.67
C ALA A 55 -11.66 -10.53 -12.02
N SER A 56 -11.70 -9.66 -11.01
CA SER A 56 -12.93 -9.26 -10.33
C SER A 56 -13.94 -8.59 -11.28
N LEU A 57 -13.45 -7.71 -12.18
CA LEU A 57 -14.33 -7.06 -13.15
C LEU A 57 -14.93 -8.05 -14.13
N LEU A 58 -14.16 -9.02 -14.64
CA LEU A 58 -14.65 -10.07 -15.54
C LEU A 58 -15.68 -10.96 -14.85
N GLU A 59 -15.46 -11.30 -13.58
CA GLU A 59 -16.42 -12.07 -12.78
C GLU A 59 -17.75 -11.32 -12.64
N VAL A 60 -17.69 -10.04 -12.26
CA VAL A 60 -18.86 -9.18 -12.08
C VAL A 60 -19.63 -8.97 -13.39
N LEU A 61 -18.94 -8.80 -14.52
CA LEU A 61 -19.58 -8.61 -15.83
C LEU A 61 -20.41 -9.80 -16.29
N ASN A 62 -20.16 -11.00 -15.75
CA ASN A 62 -20.91 -12.22 -16.03
C ASN A 62 -22.12 -12.46 -15.10
N GLN A 63 -22.34 -11.59 -14.11
CA GLN A 63 -23.44 -11.72 -13.15
C GLN A 63 -24.79 -11.36 -13.76
N ASP A 64 -25.85 -12.00 -13.27
CA ASP A 64 -27.21 -11.86 -13.82
C ASP A 64 -27.79 -10.44 -13.70
N TYR A 65 -27.41 -9.69 -12.65
CA TYR A 65 -27.85 -8.30 -12.52
C TYR A 65 -27.26 -7.38 -13.59
N ILE A 66 -26.08 -7.70 -14.12
CA ILE A 66 -25.47 -6.99 -15.26
C ILE A 66 -26.24 -7.32 -16.55
N ARG A 67 -26.62 -8.60 -16.76
CA ARG A 67 -27.46 -9.00 -17.88
C ARG A 67 -28.81 -8.30 -17.83
N THR A 68 -29.42 -8.22 -16.66
CA THR A 68 -30.67 -7.50 -16.44
C THR A 68 -30.55 -6.00 -16.74
N ALA A 69 -29.44 -5.37 -16.33
CA ALA A 69 -29.19 -3.95 -16.62
C ALA A 69 -29.08 -3.69 -18.13
N ARG A 70 -28.41 -4.56 -18.87
CA ARG A 70 -28.34 -4.52 -20.34
C ARG A 70 -29.70 -4.74 -20.99
N ALA A 71 -30.48 -5.71 -20.51
CA ALA A 71 -31.83 -5.98 -21.02
C ALA A 71 -32.79 -4.80 -20.83
N LYS A 72 -32.59 -3.96 -19.79
CA LYS A 72 -33.31 -2.71 -19.58
C LYS A 72 -32.90 -1.57 -20.52
N GLY A 73 -31.98 -1.80 -21.45
CA GLY A 73 -31.53 -0.81 -22.43
C GLY A 73 -30.58 0.25 -21.87
N LEU A 74 -29.95 0.03 -20.71
CA LEU A 74 -28.97 0.96 -20.17
C LEU A 74 -27.73 1.02 -21.07
N ASN A 75 -27.18 2.23 -21.24
CA ASN A 75 -25.94 2.43 -21.98
C ASN A 75 -24.80 1.60 -21.36
N GLU A 76 -24.01 0.92 -22.19
CA GLU A 76 -22.91 0.04 -21.76
C GLU A 76 -21.92 0.73 -20.82
N ARG A 77 -21.61 2.03 -21.07
CA ARG A 77 -20.76 2.82 -20.18
C ARG A 77 -21.37 2.91 -18.76
N THR A 78 -22.67 3.09 -18.65
CA THR A 78 -23.37 3.15 -17.36
C THR A 78 -23.36 1.79 -16.66
N VAL A 79 -23.57 0.71 -17.43
CA VAL A 79 -23.49 -0.67 -16.92
C VAL A 79 -22.08 -0.96 -16.35
N ILE A 80 -21.03 -0.63 -17.11
CA ILE A 80 -19.66 -0.89 -16.69
C ILE A 80 -19.27 -0.01 -15.50
N VAL A 81 -19.40 1.32 -15.59
CA VAL A 81 -18.86 2.22 -14.57
C VAL A 81 -19.69 2.22 -13.30
N ARG A 82 -21.02 2.26 -13.42
CA ARG A 82 -21.90 2.40 -12.26
C ARG A 82 -22.25 1.07 -11.59
N HIS A 83 -22.42 -0.01 -12.37
CA HIS A 83 -22.87 -1.30 -11.87
C HIS A 83 -21.73 -2.32 -11.72
N ALA A 84 -20.88 -2.47 -12.74
CA ALA A 84 -19.82 -3.46 -12.69
C ALA A 84 -18.60 -2.98 -11.87
N PHE A 85 -18.04 -1.82 -12.19
CA PHE A 85 -16.80 -1.33 -11.57
C PHE A 85 -16.95 -1.13 -10.07
N ARG A 86 -18.05 -0.53 -9.62
CA ARG A 86 -18.29 -0.31 -8.19
C ARG A 86 -18.25 -1.63 -7.39
N ASN A 87 -18.90 -2.66 -7.90
CA ASN A 87 -18.93 -3.96 -7.23
C ASN A 87 -17.59 -4.72 -7.35
N ALA A 88 -16.91 -4.58 -8.49
CA ALA A 88 -15.60 -5.18 -8.70
C ALA A 88 -14.50 -4.56 -7.82
N MET A 89 -14.67 -3.33 -7.36
CA MET A 89 -13.70 -2.65 -6.48
C MET A 89 -13.78 -3.07 -5.01
N ILE A 90 -14.86 -3.73 -4.58
CA ILE A 90 -15.02 -4.15 -3.18
C ILE A 90 -13.86 -5.06 -2.73
N PRO A 91 -13.56 -6.20 -3.39
CA PRO A 91 -12.45 -7.05 -2.98
C PRO A 91 -11.08 -6.37 -3.12
N ILE A 92 -10.93 -5.43 -4.06
CA ILE A 92 -9.70 -4.68 -4.25
C ILE A 92 -9.45 -3.72 -3.08
N ALA A 93 -10.49 -3.02 -2.61
CA ALA A 93 -10.39 -2.14 -1.45
C ALA A 93 -9.95 -2.91 -0.20
N THR A 94 -10.43 -4.14 -0.03
CA THR A 94 -10.00 -5.02 1.06
C THR A 94 -8.52 -5.39 0.95
N ILE A 95 -8.05 -5.79 -0.25
CA ILE A 95 -6.63 -6.11 -0.48
C ILE A 95 -5.75 -4.89 -0.19
N ILE A 96 -6.12 -3.70 -0.67
CA ILE A 96 -5.36 -2.46 -0.43
C ILE A 96 -5.28 -2.15 1.07
N ALA A 97 -6.37 -2.33 1.81
CA ALA A 97 -6.39 -2.10 3.25
C ALA A 97 -5.45 -3.07 4.01
N PHE A 98 -5.39 -4.34 3.62
CA PHE A 98 -4.42 -5.31 4.15
C PHE A 98 -2.99 -4.93 3.80
N ASP A 99 -2.74 -4.50 2.55
CA ASP A 99 -1.40 -4.13 2.10
C ASP A 99 -0.86 -2.89 2.82
N ILE A 100 -1.72 -1.91 3.15
CA ILE A 100 -1.33 -0.75 3.98
C ILE A 100 -0.79 -1.22 5.34
N SER A 101 -1.44 -2.18 5.98
CA SER A 101 -0.98 -2.76 7.25
C SER A 101 0.37 -3.48 7.09
N GLY A 102 0.55 -4.20 5.98
CA GLY A 102 1.81 -4.86 5.64
C GLY A 102 2.96 -3.88 5.39
N LEU A 103 2.69 -2.74 4.74
CA LEU A 103 3.69 -1.69 4.49
C LEU A 103 4.20 -1.05 5.78
N ILE A 104 3.35 -0.88 6.79
CA ILE A 104 3.75 -0.35 8.10
C ILE A 104 4.72 -1.31 8.81
N GLY A 105 4.55 -2.63 8.62
CA GLY A 105 5.47 -3.65 9.11
C GLY A 105 6.87 -3.62 8.49
N GLY A 106 7.05 -2.82 7.43
CA GLY A 106 8.33 -2.57 6.78
C GLY A 106 8.56 -3.39 5.51
N ALA A 107 8.96 -2.70 4.47
CA ALA A 107 9.41 -3.30 3.22
C ALA A 107 10.90 -3.70 3.34
N ILE A 108 11.21 -4.69 4.15
CA ILE A 108 12.57 -5.08 4.57
C ILE A 108 13.57 -5.11 3.41
N ILE A 109 13.19 -5.72 2.28
CA ILE A 109 14.07 -5.84 1.11
C ILE A 109 14.32 -4.47 0.48
N THR A 110 13.26 -3.67 0.31
CA THR A 110 13.34 -2.35 -0.29
C THR A 110 14.15 -1.40 0.60
N GLU A 111 13.89 -1.38 1.91
CA GLU A 111 14.67 -0.60 2.87
C GLU A 111 16.15 -0.98 2.83
N ARG A 112 16.47 -2.25 2.71
CA ARG A 112 17.85 -2.73 2.64
C ARG A 112 18.54 -2.34 1.32
N VAL A 113 17.84 -2.45 0.20
CA VAL A 113 18.38 -2.11 -1.14
C VAL A 113 18.67 -0.62 -1.24
N PHE A 114 17.77 0.21 -0.72
CA PHE A 114 17.90 1.67 -0.77
C PHE A 114 18.60 2.27 0.46
N ALA A 115 19.11 1.43 1.37
CA ALA A 115 19.75 1.82 2.63
C ALA A 115 18.90 2.81 3.45
N TRP A 116 17.59 2.57 3.48
CA TRP A 116 16.64 3.34 4.27
C TRP A 116 16.52 2.75 5.67
N ASP A 117 16.70 3.60 6.70
CA ASP A 117 16.57 3.17 8.09
C ASP A 117 15.09 3.14 8.52
N GLY A 118 14.38 2.09 8.09
CA GLY A 118 12.99 1.85 8.45
C GLY A 118 12.81 0.71 9.45
N MET A 119 11.56 0.30 9.66
CA MET A 119 11.20 -0.78 10.59
C MET A 119 11.79 -2.13 10.17
N GLY A 120 11.85 -2.42 8.87
CA GLY A 120 12.44 -3.65 8.36
C GLY A 120 13.96 -3.68 8.52
N ALA A 121 14.64 -2.54 8.38
CA ALA A 121 16.06 -2.43 8.67
C ALA A 121 16.35 -2.66 10.17
N LEU A 122 15.51 -2.10 11.06
CA LEU A 122 15.59 -2.33 12.50
C LEU A 122 15.44 -3.82 12.85
N PHE A 123 14.43 -4.47 12.27
CA PHE A 123 14.22 -5.91 12.43
C PHE A 123 15.43 -6.72 11.98
N SER A 124 16.00 -6.41 10.82
CA SER A 124 17.20 -7.08 10.30
C SER A 124 18.41 -6.88 11.22
N LYS A 125 18.58 -5.70 11.82
CA LYS A 125 19.63 -5.42 12.82
C LYS A 125 19.45 -6.30 14.05
N GLY A 126 18.21 -6.42 14.58
CA GLY A 126 17.88 -7.27 15.71
C GLY A 126 18.17 -8.74 15.46
N LEU A 127 17.80 -9.26 14.29
CA LEU A 127 18.09 -10.63 13.90
C LEU A 127 19.60 -10.92 13.85
N ASN A 128 20.37 -10.03 13.22
CA ASN A 128 21.81 -10.19 13.09
C ASN A 128 22.55 -10.07 14.43
N ALA A 129 22.02 -9.27 15.36
CA ALA A 129 22.56 -9.12 16.71
C ALA A 129 22.06 -10.21 17.67
N VAL A 130 21.16 -11.09 17.23
CA VAL A 130 20.47 -12.08 18.08
C VAL A 130 19.78 -11.41 19.29
N ASP A 131 19.29 -10.19 19.09
CA ASP A 131 18.57 -9.44 20.13
C ASP A 131 17.09 -9.84 20.16
N VAL A 132 16.80 -10.79 21.04
CA VAL A 132 15.45 -11.34 21.22
C VAL A 132 14.45 -10.27 21.64
N ASN A 133 14.86 -9.31 22.49
CA ASN A 133 13.96 -8.28 22.99
C ASN A 133 13.53 -7.33 21.86
N LEU A 134 14.47 -6.92 21.01
CA LEU A 134 14.18 -6.08 19.84
C LEU A 134 13.28 -6.80 18.85
N VAL A 135 13.55 -8.08 18.56
CA VAL A 135 12.73 -8.90 17.65
C VAL A 135 11.31 -9.09 18.21
N MET A 136 11.18 -9.37 19.50
CA MET A 136 9.85 -9.47 20.14
C MET A 136 9.10 -8.14 20.11
N GLY A 137 9.79 -7.04 20.42
CA GLY A 137 9.21 -5.69 20.32
C GLY A 137 8.71 -5.36 18.91
N PHE A 138 9.49 -5.73 17.90
CA PHE A 138 9.09 -5.58 16.49
C PHE A 138 7.81 -6.36 16.19
N PHE A 139 7.72 -7.63 16.56
CA PHE A 139 6.52 -8.44 16.32
C PHE A 139 5.30 -7.93 17.10
N LEU A 140 5.49 -7.43 18.31
CA LEU A 140 4.41 -6.83 19.09
C LEU A 140 3.84 -5.59 18.40
N VAL A 141 4.70 -4.68 17.97
CA VAL A 141 4.28 -3.44 17.29
C VAL A 141 3.63 -3.73 15.94
N THR A 142 4.26 -4.57 15.12
CA THR A 142 3.72 -4.93 13.80
C THR A 142 2.44 -5.74 13.90
N GLY A 143 2.31 -6.62 14.88
CA GLY A 143 1.09 -7.35 15.19
C GLY A 143 -0.05 -6.43 15.61
N LEU A 144 0.22 -5.45 16.47
CA LEU A 144 -0.77 -4.45 16.88
C LEU A 144 -1.22 -3.61 15.67
N LEU A 145 -0.28 -3.14 14.85
CA LEU A 145 -0.59 -2.38 13.65
C LEU A 145 -1.40 -3.20 12.63
N ALA A 146 -1.12 -4.49 12.50
CA ALA A 146 -1.91 -5.39 11.65
C ALA A 146 -3.36 -5.50 12.13
N VAL A 147 -3.58 -5.65 13.46
CA VAL A 147 -4.94 -5.68 14.05
C VAL A 147 -5.68 -4.36 13.79
N VAL A 148 -5.02 -3.22 14.01
CA VAL A 148 -5.61 -1.90 13.74
C VAL A 148 -5.91 -1.72 12.26
N GLY A 149 -5.00 -2.14 11.37
CA GLY A 149 -5.20 -2.07 9.93
C GLY A 149 -6.36 -2.94 9.45
N ASN A 150 -6.49 -4.15 9.99
CA ASN A 150 -7.64 -5.02 9.71
C ASN A 150 -8.95 -4.39 10.18
N LEU A 151 -8.96 -3.80 11.38
CA LEU A 151 -10.15 -3.11 11.88
C LEU A 151 -10.56 -1.94 10.96
N ILE A 152 -9.58 -1.16 10.48
CA ILE A 152 -9.84 -0.08 9.51
C ILE A 152 -10.37 -0.66 8.19
N ALA A 153 -9.81 -1.78 7.71
CA ALA A 153 -10.29 -2.47 6.51
C ALA A 153 -11.75 -2.91 6.65
N ASP A 154 -12.13 -3.49 7.79
CA ASP A 154 -13.49 -3.95 8.07
C ASP A 154 -14.47 -2.77 8.15
N LEU A 155 -14.07 -1.66 8.76
CA LEU A 155 -14.88 -0.44 8.80
C LEU A 155 -15.08 0.16 7.40
N LEU A 156 -14.03 0.20 6.58
CA LEU A 156 -14.12 0.65 5.18
C LEU A 156 -15.01 -0.28 4.36
N TYR A 157 -14.90 -1.59 4.55
CA TYR A 157 -15.74 -2.57 3.90
C TYR A 157 -17.21 -2.36 4.25
N THR A 158 -17.53 -2.20 5.53
CA THR A 158 -18.89 -1.93 6.00
C THR A 158 -19.45 -0.60 5.46
N ALA A 159 -18.60 0.41 5.28
CA ALA A 159 -19.00 1.70 4.70
C ALA A 159 -19.23 1.63 3.19
N LEU A 160 -18.48 0.78 2.48
CA LEU A 160 -18.57 0.62 1.02
C LEU A 160 -19.70 -0.34 0.60
N ASP A 161 -20.02 -1.32 1.43
CA ASP A 161 -21.11 -2.27 1.16
C ASP A 161 -22.34 -2.02 2.05
N PRO A 162 -23.34 -1.25 1.57
CA PRO A 162 -24.55 -0.96 2.32
C PRO A 162 -25.45 -2.19 2.55
N ARG A 163 -25.09 -3.36 2.00
CA ARG A 163 -25.86 -4.60 2.18
C ARG A 163 -25.59 -5.29 3.51
N ILE A 164 -24.50 -4.95 4.19
CA ILE A 164 -24.14 -5.46 5.51
C ILE A 164 -24.75 -4.57 6.61
N ARG A 165 -25.96 -4.07 6.46
CA ARG A 165 -26.73 -3.60 7.60
C ARG A 165 -27.27 -4.83 8.31
N VAL A 166 -26.57 -5.22 9.34
CA VAL A 166 -27.01 -6.21 10.32
C VAL A 166 -28.35 -5.72 10.87
N ASN A 167 -29.41 -6.53 10.67
CA ASN A 167 -30.63 -6.44 11.44
C ASN A 167 -30.37 -6.90 12.88
#